data_707e89568dd9675c835e09e9ad6b7f23
#
_entry.id   707e89568dd9675c835e09e9ad6b7f23
#
_cell.length_a   1.000
_cell.length_b   1.000
_cell.length_c   1.000
_cell.angle_alpha   90.00
_cell.angle_beta   90.00
_cell.angle_gamma   90.00
#
_symmetry.space_group_name_H-M   'P 1'
#
loop_
_entity.id
_entity.type
_entity.pdbx_description
1 polymer ?
#
loop_
_entity_poly.entity_id
_entity_poly.type
_entity_poly.pdbx_seq_one_letter_code
_entity_poly.pdbx_strand_id
1 'polypeptide(L)'
;MIRTVALVGHAGSGKTTLTEALLYKTGAKERRGRVEEGTTTTDYTPEAKLHRTTVRTGVAPLRFRGHRVFLLDAPGSGDFVGEIRGALEAADAALVAVSAEAGVQVGTERAWTVAERLGLPRMVVVTKLDKGGDYYALLEDLRSTLGPILPIDLPLYEGGEWVGLMDVFHGKAYRYENGEEREAEVPPEERERVQRFRQEVLEAIVETDEGLLEKYLEGEEVTGEALEKAFHEAVRRGLLYPVALASGEREIGVLPLLELILEALPSPVERFGDGPPLAKVFKVQVDPFMGQVAYLRLYRGRLKPGE
;
A
#
# COMPACT_ATOMS: atom_id res chain seq x y z
N MET A 1 0.59 -17.49 -4.56
CA MET A 1 -0.41 -16.98 -3.58
C MET A 1 -1.20 -15.82 -4.19
N ILE A 2 -2.32 -15.43 -3.56
CA ILE A 2 -3.16 -14.28 -3.98
C ILE A 2 -3.10 -13.21 -2.90
N ARG A 3 -3.16 -11.93 -3.29
CA ARG A 3 -3.38 -10.78 -2.41
C ARG A 3 -4.46 -9.89 -3.03
N THR A 4 -5.40 -9.43 -2.22
CA THR A 4 -6.38 -8.41 -2.65
C THR A 4 -6.24 -7.22 -1.73
N VAL A 5 -5.84 -6.09 -2.27
CA VAL A 5 -5.51 -4.88 -1.50
C VAL A 5 -6.39 -3.74 -1.96
N ALA A 6 -7.11 -3.13 -1.02
CA ALA A 6 -7.87 -1.90 -1.29
C ALA A 6 -6.93 -0.69 -1.17
N LEU A 7 -6.77 0.01 -2.28
CA LEU A 7 -6.06 1.29 -2.32
C LEU A 7 -7.05 2.41 -2.05
N VAL A 8 -6.96 2.99 -0.87
CA VAL A 8 -7.88 4.00 -0.33
C VAL A 8 -7.13 5.27 0.09
N GLY A 9 -7.83 6.31 0.45
CA GLY A 9 -7.27 7.61 0.86
C GLY A 9 -8.03 8.76 0.23
N HIS A 10 -7.66 9.99 0.56
CA HIS A 10 -8.36 11.20 0.10
C HIS A 10 -8.32 11.36 -1.43
N ALA A 11 -9.26 12.14 -1.98
CA ALA A 11 -9.24 12.51 -3.40
C ALA A 11 -7.93 13.23 -3.75
N GLY A 12 -7.33 12.87 -4.88
CA GLY A 12 -6.05 13.46 -5.29
C GLY A 12 -4.79 12.94 -4.57
N SER A 13 -4.89 11.94 -3.67
CA SER A 13 -3.71 11.32 -3.03
C SER A 13 -2.87 10.40 -3.95
N GLY A 14 -3.09 10.38 -5.24
CA GLY A 14 -2.25 9.64 -6.21
C GLY A 14 -2.56 8.16 -6.36
N LYS A 15 -3.68 7.64 -5.81
CA LYS A 15 -4.07 6.23 -5.88
C LYS A 15 -4.06 5.64 -7.29
N THR A 16 -4.81 6.25 -8.19
CA THR A 16 -4.94 5.79 -9.58
C THR A 16 -3.60 5.88 -10.33
N THR A 17 -2.82 6.94 -10.10
CA THR A 17 -1.47 7.09 -10.69
C THR A 17 -0.53 5.99 -10.18
N LEU A 18 -0.60 5.66 -8.90
CA LEU A 18 0.18 4.56 -8.31
C LEU A 18 -0.27 3.20 -8.85
N THR A 19 -1.58 2.98 -8.99
CA THR A 19 -2.14 1.76 -9.62
C THR A 19 -1.61 1.57 -11.04
N GLU A 20 -1.61 2.64 -11.86
CA GLU A 20 -1.07 2.61 -13.21
C GLU A 20 0.44 2.32 -13.26
N ALA A 21 1.21 2.88 -12.33
CA ALA A 21 2.64 2.60 -12.22
C ALA A 21 2.90 1.13 -11.83
N LEU A 22 2.14 0.56 -10.90
CA LEU A 22 2.22 -0.85 -10.51
C LEU A 22 1.88 -1.78 -11.67
N LEU A 23 0.83 -1.48 -12.44
CA LEU A 23 0.47 -2.25 -13.64
C LEU A 23 1.56 -2.18 -14.71
N TYR A 24 2.12 -1.01 -14.93
CA TYR A 24 3.19 -0.80 -15.92
C TYR A 24 4.50 -1.52 -15.50
N LYS A 25 4.96 -1.31 -14.28
CA LYS A 25 6.22 -1.91 -13.77
C LYS A 25 6.18 -3.43 -13.68
N THR A 26 5.02 -4.02 -13.55
CA THR A 26 4.83 -5.48 -13.55
C THR A 26 4.58 -6.08 -14.93
N GLY A 27 4.54 -5.25 -15.98
CA GLY A 27 4.24 -5.69 -17.36
C GLY A 27 2.77 -6.10 -17.57
N ALA A 28 1.89 -5.83 -16.61
CA ALA A 28 0.45 -6.05 -16.78
C ALA A 28 -0.16 -5.06 -17.80
N LYS A 29 0.54 -3.97 -18.07
CA LYS A 29 0.18 -2.96 -19.06
C LYS A 29 1.45 -2.48 -19.81
N GLU A 30 1.38 -2.35 -21.12
CA GLU A 30 2.52 -1.93 -21.95
C GLU A 30 2.85 -0.45 -21.83
N ARG A 31 1.85 0.38 -21.53
CA ARG A 31 1.98 1.84 -21.35
C ARG A 31 1.26 2.29 -20.10
N ARG A 32 1.91 3.12 -19.31
CA ARG A 32 1.27 3.74 -18.15
C ARG A 32 0.17 4.69 -18.58
N GLY A 33 -1.04 4.49 -18.05
CA GLY A 33 -2.16 5.40 -18.26
C GLY A 33 -2.00 6.69 -17.45
N ARG A 34 -2.67 7.75 -17.85
CA ARG A 34 -2.68 9.06 -17.19
C ARG A 34 -4.11 9.51 -16.92
N VAL A 35 -4.33 10.01 -15.71
CA VAL A 35 -5.66 10.50 -15.29
C VAL A 35 -6.09 11.69 -16.16
N GLU A 36 -5.18 12.59 -16.45
CA GLU A 36 -5.40 13.80 -17.25
C GLU A 36 -5.81 13.47 -18.70
N GLU A 37 -5.32 12.33 -19.21
CA GLU A 37 -5.62 11.84 -20.58
C GLU A 37 -6.83 10.91 -20.62
N GLY A 38 -7.38 10.49 -19.45
CA GLY A 38 -8.48 9.51 -19.37
C GLY A 38 -8.10 8.12 -19.89
N THR A 39 -6.80 7.74 -19.77
CA THR A 39 -6.23 6.49 -20.30
C THR A 39 -5.95 5.45 -19.22
N THR A 40 -6.36 5.72 -17.96
CA THR A 40 -6.17 4.82 -16.82
C THR A 40 -7.06 3.57 -16.92
N THR A 41 -6.60 2.49 -16.34
CA THR A 41 -7.27 1.18 -16.34
C THR A 41 -8.50 1.18 -15.44
N THR A 42 -8.45 1.88 -14.32
CA THR A 42 -9.49 1.84 -13.29
C THR A 42 -10.58 2.89 -13.50
N ASP A 43 -10.27 4.02 -14.13
CA ASP A 43 -11.24 5.09 -14.47
C ASP A 43 -11.75 4.96 -15.91
N TYR A 44 -12.38 3.85 -16.22
CA TYR A 44 -12.86 3.55 -17.57
C TYR A 44 -14.24 4.11 -17.91
N THR A 45 -15.02 4.52 -16.89
CA THR A 45 -16.38 5.05 -17.13
C THR A 45 -16.34 6.46 -17.73
N PRO A 46 -17.35 6.85 -18.54
CA PRO A 46 -17.42 8.19 -19.10
C PRO A 46 -17.37 9.29 -18.03
N GLU A 47 -18.04 9.07 -16.91
CA GLU A 47 -18.09 10.01 -15.77
C GLU A 47 -16.70 10.18 -15.13
N ALA A 48 -15.99 9.08 -14.90
CA ALA A 48 -14.64 9.12 -14.33
C ALA A 48 -13.69 9.90 -15.25
N LYS A 49 -13.75 9.66 -16.56
CA LYS A 49 -12.94 10.37 -17.55
C LYS A 49 -13.30 11.85 -17.64
N LEU A 50 -14.60 12.18 -17.65
CA LEU A 50 -15.09 13.55 -17.72
C LEU A 50 -14.63 14.38 -16.51
N HIS A 51 -14.76 13.82 -15.31
CA HIS A 51 -14.43 14.50 -14.06
C HIS A 51 -12.97 14.29 -13.64
N ARG A 52 -12.20 13.45 -14.35
CA ARG A 52 -10.81 13.09 -14.03
C ARG A 52 -10.64 12.62 -12.58
N THR A 53 -11.60 11.83 -12.13
CA THR A 53 -11.63 11.29 -10.78
C THR A 53 -12.30 9.92 -10.74
N THR A 54 -11.82 9.08 -9.86
CA THR A 54 -12.43 7.76 -9.62
C THR A 54 -13.80 7.93 -8.97
N VAL A 55 -14.83 7.41 -9.62
CA VAL A 55 -16.23 7.45 -9.12
C VAL A 55 -16.73 6.06 -8.70
N ARG A 56 -16.07 5.00 -9.16
CA ARG A 56 -16.37 3.61 -8.82
C ARG A 56 -15.09 2.85 -8.58
N THR A 57 -15.12 1.87 -7.69
CA THR A 57 -13.98 1.00 -7.43
C THR A 57 -13.53 0.28 -8.70
N GLY A 58 -12.30 0.53 -9.13
CA GLY A 58 -11.64 -0.19 -10.20
C GLY A 58 -10.95 -1.45 -9.70
N VAL A 59 -10.88 -2.48 -10.54
CA VAL A 59 -10.14 -3.72 -10.23
C VAL A 59 -8.95 -3.82 -11.18
N ALA A 60 -7.75 -3.80 -10.64
CA ALA A 60 -6.49 -3.87 -11.39
C ALA A 60 -5.72 -5.15 -11.03
N PRO A 61 -5.84 -6.23 -11.83
CA PRO A 61 -5.09 -7.46 -11.62
C PRO A 61 -3.66 -7.32 -12.17
N LEU A 62 -2.68 -7.81 -11.39
CA LEU A 62 -1.29 -7.91 -11.82
C LEU A 62 -0.64 -9.21 -11.31
N ARG A 63 0.53 -9.51 -11.85
CA ARG A 63 1.37 -10.64 -11.42
C ARG A 63 2.75 -10.13 -11.08
N PHE A 64 3.28 -10.57 -9.94
CA PHE A 64 4.62 -10.21 -9.53
C PHE A 64 5.26 -11.35 -8.73
N ARG A 65 6.47 -11.75 -9.06
CA ARG A 65 7.22 -12.85 -8.41
C ARG A 65 6.38 -14.13 -8.20
N GLY A 66 5.59 -14.50 -9.20
CA GLY A 66 4.73 -15.70 -9.14
C GLY A 66 3.43 -15.53 -8.32
N HIS A 67 3.21 -14.39 -7.71
CA HIS A 67 1.98 -14.05 -7.00
C HIS A 67 0.98 -13.33 -7.90
N ARG A 68 -0.30 -13.43 -7.55
CA ARG A 68 -1.39 -12.64 -8.17
C ARG A 68 -1.84 -11.59 -7.17
N VAL A 69 -1.81 -10.34 -7.58
CA VAL A 69 -2.29 -9.22 -6.77
C VAL A 69 -3.47 -8.56 -7.48
N PHE A 70 -4.52 -8.31 -6.73
CA PHE A 70 -5.68 -7.55 -7.17
C PHE A 70 -5.70 -6.24 -6.38
N LEU A 71 -5.45 -5.14 -7.07
CA LEU A 71 -5.61 -3.82 -6.49
C LEU A 71 -7.06 -3.36 -6.71
N LEU A 72 -7.71 -2.94 -5.65
CA LEU A 72 -9.03 -2.32 -5.69
C LEU A 72 -8.83 -0.82 -5.53
N ASP A 73 -8.76 -0.11 -6.64
CA ASP A 73 -8.59 1.36 -6.66
C ASP A 73 -9.92 2.02 -6.32
N ALA A 74 -10.06 2.50 -5.10
CA ALA A 74 -11.31 3.07 -4.59
C ALA A 74 -11.37 4.59 -4.78
N PRO A 75 -12.59 5.15 -4.94
CA PRO A 75 -12.79 6.60 -4.94
C PRO A 75 -12.22 7.26 -3.68
N GLY A 76 -11.75 8.50 -3.82
CA GLY A 76 -11.24 9.27 -2.67
C GLY A 76 -12.23 10.33 -2.15
N SER A 77 -13.29 10.64 -2.91
CA SER A 77 -14.32 11.58 -2.49
C SER A 77 -15.27 10.98 -1.45
N GLY A 78 -15.68 11.80 -0.48
CA GLY A 78 -16.66 11.43 0.53
C GLY A 78 -18.04 11.09 -0.02
N ASP A 79 -18.36 11.51 -1.25
CA ASP A 79 -19.62 11.20 -1.92
C ASP A 79 -19.76 9.71 -2.26
N PHE A 80 -18.63 8.99 -2.37
CA PHE A 80 -18.56 7.59 -2.75
C PHE A 80 -18.20 6.65 -1.58
N VAL A 81 -18.64 6.96 -0.37
CA VAL A 81 -18.32 6.19 0.85
C VAL A 81 -18.73 4.71 0.76
N GLY A 82 -19.81 4.43 0.05
CA GLY A 82 -20.26 3.05 -0.21
C GLY A 82 -19.28 2.24 -1.06
N GLU A 83 -18.65 2.87 -2.05
CA GLU A 83 -17.61 2.26 -2.90
C GLU A 83 -16.34 1.97 -2.07
N ILE A 84 -15.92 2.94 -1.23
CA ILE A 84 -14.76 2.77 -0.35
C ILE A 84 -14.98 1.58 0.59
N ARG A 85 -16.15 1.52 1.22
CA ARG A 85 -16.50 0.41 2.11
C ARG A 85 -16.55 -0.92 1.37
N GLY A 86 -17.17 -0.97 0.18
CA GLY A 86 -17.22 -2.17 -0.65
C GLY A 86 -15.85 -2.69 -1.03
N ALA A 87 -14.92 -1.80 -1.41
CA ALA A 87 -13.54 -2.15 -1.72
C ALA A 87 -12.80 -2.73 -0.49
N LEU A 88 -12.93 -2.07 0.68
CA LEU A 88 -12.33 -2.54 1.92
C LEU A 88 -12.90 -3.90 2.37
N GLU A 89 -14.21 -4.10 2.30
CA GLU A 89 -14.83 -5.38 2.62
C GLU A 89 -14.36 -6.52 1.68
N ALA A 90 -14.05 -6.21 0.42
CA ALA A 90 -13.53 -7.18 -0.55
C ALA A 90 -12.03 -7.45 -0.42
N ALA A 91 -11.30 -6.66 0.34
CA ALA A 91 -9.85 -6.75 0.44
C ALA A 91 -9.35 -7.66 1.58
N ASP A 92 -8.10 -8.09 1.48
CA ASP A 92 -7.36 -8.76 2.55
C ASP A 92 -6.67 -7.75 3.46
N ALA A 93 -6.35 -6.57 2.92
CA ALA A 93 -5.69 -5.47 3.63
C ALA A 93 -5.98 -4.12 2.95
N ALA A 94 -5.72 -3.04 3.67
CA ALA A 94 -5.84 -1.67 3.16
C ALA A 94 -4.46 -1.03 2.97
N LEU A 95 -4.25 -0.45 1.78
CA LEU A 95 -3.15 0.45 1.47
C LEU A 95 -3.70 1.88 1.42
N VAL A 96 -3.30 2.69 2.40
CA VAL A 96 -3.82 4.05 2.55
C VAL A 96 -2.85 5.04 1.93
N ALA A 97 -3.23 5.66 0.82
CA ALA A 97 -2.40 6.64 0.12
C ALA A 97 -2.56 8.04 0.73
N VAL A 98 -1.44 8.65 1.09
CA VAL A 98 -1.34 10.00 1.64
C VAL A 98 -0.40 10.82 0.77
N SER A 99 -0.85 12.00 0.30
CA SER A 99 -0.01 12.91 -0.47
C SER A 99 0.92 13.68 0.47
N ALA A 100 2.22 13.71 0.18
CA ALA A 100 3.19 14.48 0.95
C ALA A 100 2.91 15.99 0.93
N GLU A 101 2.34 16.52 -0.17
CA GLU A 101 1.94 17.91 -0.27
C GLU A 101 0.75 18.26 0.63
N ALA A 102 -0.23 17.35 0.74
CA ALA A 102 -1.52 17.65 1.33
C ALA A 102 -1.65 17.14 2.78
N GLY A 103 -0.75 16.25 3.21
CA GLY A 103 -0.78 15.67 4.55
C GLY A 103 -1.97 14.75 4.80
N VAL A 104 -2.25 14.48 6.06
CA VAL A 104 -3.42 13.70 6.49
C VAL A 104 -4.68 14.54 6.26
N GLN A 105 -5.65 13.95 5.56
CA GLN A 105 -6.90 14.62 5.19
C GLN A 105 -8.10 13.80 5.67
N VAL A 106 -9.27 14.42 5.77
CA VAL A 106 -10.53 13.78 6.22
C VAL A 106 -10.84 12.46 5.50
N GLY A 107 -10.53 12.37 4.19
CA GLY A 107 -10.71 11.12 3.44
C GLY A 107 -9.74 10.02 3.87
N THR A 108 -8.54 10.38 4.31
CA THR A 108 -7.54 9.47 4.88
C THR A 108 -8.03 8.89 6.20
N GLU A 109 -8.42 9.74 7.15
CA GLU A 109 -8.93 9.34 8.46
C GLU A 109 -10.19 8.47 8.35
N ARG A 110 -11.10 8.86 7.43
CA ARG A 110 -12.32 8.07 7.18
C ARG A 110 -12.01 6.68 6.65
N ALA A 111 -11.12 6.57 5.66
CA ALA A 111 -10.72 5.28 5.10
C ALA A 111 -10.02 4.42 6.15
N TRP A 112 -9.15 5.02 6.96
CA TRP A 112 -8.46 4.38 8.08
C TRP A 112 -9.44 3.81 9.11
N THR A 113 -10.38 4.63 9.57
CA THR A 113 -11.40 4.22 10.54
C THR A 113 -12.30 3.09 10.01
N VAL A 114 -12.66 3.13 8.72
CA VAL A 114 -13.47 2.03 8.13
C VAL A 114 -12.65 0.74 8.07
N ALA A 115 -11.38 0.80 7.64
CA ALA A 115 -10.49 -0.35 7.61
C ALA A 115 -10.27 -0.95 9.00
N GLU A 116 -10.11 -0.09 10.02
CA GLU A 116 -10.00 -0.49 11.43
C GLU A 116 -11.23 -1.26 11.92
N ARG A 117 -12.43 -0.71 11.70
CA ARG A 117 -13.70 -1.36 12.08
C ARG A 117 -13.92 -2.71 11.40
N LEU A 118 -13.32 -2.90 10.23
CA LEU A 118 -13.32 -4.16 9.49
C LEU A 118 -12.22 -5.14 9.93
N GLY A 119 -11.36 -4.73 10.87
CA GLY A 119 -10.22 -5.53 11.33
C GLY A 119 -9.23 -5.82 10.21
N LEU A 120 -9.07 -4.88 9.25
CA LEU A 120 -8.12 -5.03 8.16
C LEU A 120 -6.70 -4.67 8.59
N PRO A 121 -5.67 -5.49 8.29
CA PRO A 121 -4.30 -5.04 8.26
C PRO A 121 -4.17 -3.79 7.38
N ARG A 122 -3.37 -2.83 7.83
CA ARG A 122 -3.24 -1.52 7.19
C ARG A 122 -1.79 -1.16 7.00
N MET A 123 -1.50 -0.48 5.91
CA MET A 123 -0.24 0.18 5.68
C MET A 123 -0.47 1.52 4.99
N VAL A 124 0.47 2.43 5.14
CA VAL A 124 0.44 3.75 4.49
C VAL A 124 1.42 3.76 3.33
N VAL A 125 1.05 4.41 2.24
CA VAL A 125 2.00 4.82 1.21
C VAL A 125 1.96 6.33 1.08
N VAL A 126 3.09 6.97 1.33
CA VAL A 126 3.28 8.40 1.07
C VAL A 126 3.60 8.58 -0.41
N THR A 127 2.79 9.38 -1.06
CA THR A 127 2.90 9.67 -2.49
C THR A 127 3.27 11.13 -2.72
N LYS A 128 3.61 11.48 -3.95
CA LYS A 128 3.83 12.86 -4.40
C LYS A 128 4.94 13.64 -3.66
N LEU A 129 5.87 12.94 -3.04
CA LEU A 129 7.02 13.58 -2.41
C LEU A 129 7.90 14.31 -3.46
N ASP A 130 7.80 13.90 -4.72
CA ASP A 130 8.37 14.56 -5.89
C ASP A 130 7.73 15.91 -6.24
N LYS A 131 6.57 16.23 -5.66
CA LYS A 131 5.89 17.53 -5.82
C LYS A 131 6.19 18.49 -4.66
N GLY A 132 6.75 17.98 -3.57
CA GLY A 132 7.08 18.72 -2.36
C GLY A 132 6.47 18.09 -1.11
N GLY A 133 6.64 18.78 0.01
CA GLY A 133 6.22 18.35 1.34
C GLY A 133 7.41 17.99 2.22
N ASP A 134 7.20 18.08 3.52
CA ASP A 134 8.16 17.63 4.53
C ASP A 134 7.75 16.25 5.03
N TYR A 135 8.53 15.24 4.62
CA TYR A 135 8.27 13.86 5.02
C TYR A 135 8.29 13.64 6.53
N TYR A 136 9.21 14.27 7.23
CA TYR A 136 9.37 14.07 8.68
C TYR A 136 8.24 14.72 9.46
N ALA A 137 7.82 15.93 9.07
CA ALA A 137 6.63 16.55 9.63
C ALA A 137 5.36 15.73 9.36
N LEU A 138 5.23 15.18 8.15
CA LEU A 138 4.12 14.28 7.80
C LEU A 138 4.15 12.99 8.61
N LEU A 139 5.33 12.42 8.86
CA LEU A 139 5.46 11.20 9.67
C LEU A 139 4.94 11.40 11.09
N GLU A 140 5.23 12.54 11.71
CA GLU A 140 4.71 12.89 13.04
C GLU A 140 3.18 13.12 13.01
N ASP A 141 2.65 13.73 11.96
CA ASP A 141 1.20 13.89 11.77
C ASP A 141 0.50 12.53 11.60
N LEU A 142 1.08 11.63 10.80
CA LEU A 142 0.60 10.25 10.65
C LEU A 142 0.58 9.50 11.99
N ARG A 143 1.63 9.62 12.80
CA ARG A 143 1.74 9.00 14.12
C ARG A 143 0.69 9.51 15.08
N SER A 144 0.51 10.82 15.14
CA SER A 144 -0.46 11.46 16.03
C SER A 144 -1.91 11.11 15.67
N THR A 145 -2.19 10.90 14.37
CA THR A 145 -3.55 10.72 13.86
C THR A 145 -3.94 9.24 13.68
N LEU A 146 -3.01 8.41 13.22
CA LEU A 146 -3.31 7.03 12.79
C LEU A 146 -2.76 5.96 13.75
N GLY A 147 -1.88 6.31 14.69
CA GLY A 147 -1.36 5.40 15.70
C GLY A 147 0.08 4.93 15.45
N PRO A 148 0.45 3.66 15.77
CA PRO A 148 1.83 3.19 15.73
C PRO A 148 2.35 3.00 14.29
N ILE A 149 2.66 4.12 13.68
CA ILE A 149 3.20 4.22 12.32
C ILE A 149 4.71 3.96 12.33
N LEU A 150 5.16 3.06 11.47
CA LEU A 150 6.53 2.58 11.39
C LEU A 150 7.14 2.93 10.01
N PRO A 151 8.12 3.84 9.93
CA PRO A 151 8.74 4.18 8.66
C PRO A 151 9.67 3.04 8.20
N ILE A 152 9.36 2.46 7.04
CA ILE A 152 10.19 1.43 6.40
C ILE A 152 11.19 2.08 5.46
N ASP A 153 10.80 3.17 4.82
CA ASP A 153 11.63 3.95 3.93
C ASP A 153 11.80 5.38 4.43
N LEU A 154 12.99 5.93 4.25
CA LEU A 154 13.25 7.36 4.34
C LEU A 154 13.58 7.92 2.95
N PRO A 155 13.23 9.17 2.66
CA PRO A 155 13.53 9.75 1.37
C PRO A 155 15.02 10.07 1.20
N LEU A 156 15.58 9.68 0.05
CA LEU A 156 16.91 10.08 -0.38
C LEU A 156 16.80 11.31 -1.26
N TYR A 157 17.40 12.43 -0.81
CA TYR A 157 17.44 13.67 -1.56
C TYR A 157 18.84 13.94 -2.10
N GLU A 158 18.92 14.49 -3.31
CA GLU A 158 20.15 15.03 -3.90
C GLU A 158 19.84 16.37 -4.55
N GLY A 159 20.61 17.39 -4.20
CA GLY A 159 20.38 18.75 -4.72
C GLY A 159 18.99 19.32 -4.42
N GLY A 160 18.30 18.81 -3.40
CA GLY A 160 16.94 19.18 -3.04
C GLY A 160 15.85 18.41 -3.79
N GLU A 161 16.21 17.53 -4.71
CA GLU A 161 15.27 16.62 -5.39
C GLU A 161 15.20 15.27 -4.70
N TRP A 162 14.00 14.71 -4.61
CA TRP A 162 13.80 13.34 -4.16
C TRP A 162 14.20 12.36 -5.28
N VAL A 163 15.26 11.60 -5.07
CA VAL A 163 15.85 10.72 -6.08
C VAL A 163 15.77 9.24 -5.72
N GLY A 164 15.39 8.91 -4.49
CA GLY A 164 15.42 7.51 -4.07
C GLY A 164 14.93 7.28 -2.65
N LEU A 165 15.22 6.10 -2.15
CA LEU A 165 14.82 5.60 -0.85
C LEU A 165 16.03 5.19 -0.03
N MET A 166 15.95 5.34 1.29
CA MET A 166 16.84 4.71 2.25
C MET A 166 16.01 3.70 3.04
N ASP A 167 16.28 2.41 2.84
CA ASP A 167 15.65 1.29 3.53
C ASP A 167 16.14 1.25 4.97
N VAL A 168 15.25 1.53 5.89
CA VAL A 168 15.54 1.58 7.33
C VAL A 168 15.82 0.18 7.87
N PHE A 169 15.13 -0.84 7.36
CA PHE A 169 15.24 -2.20 7.84
C PHE A 169 16.62 -2.81 7.55
N HIS A 170 17.10 -2.65 6.32
CA HIS A 170 18.37 -3.21 5.87
C HIS A 170 19.55 -2.23 5.94
N GLY A 171 19.29 -0.93 6.15
CA GLY A 171 20.32 0.11 6.19
C GLY A 171 20.99 0.37 4.83
N LYS A 172 20.23 0.22 3.76
CA LYS A 172 20.65 0.41 2.37
C LYS A 172 19.98 1.65 1.76
N ALA A 173 20.58 2.16 0.70
CA ALA A 173 19.93 3.19 -0.11
C ALA A 173 19.72 2.69 -1.54
N TYR A 174 18.70 3.21 -2.18
CA TYR A 174 18.33 2.92 -3.55
C TYR A 174 18.05 4.21 -4.29
N ARG A 175 18.71 4.40 -5.41
CA ARG A 175 18.52 5.54 -6.30
C ARG A 175 17.73 5.10 -7.52
N TYR A 176 16.88 5.97 -8.02
CA TYR A 176 16.07 5.71 -9.20
C TYR A 176 16.47 6.63 -10.35
N GLU A 177 16.81 6.05 -11.48
CA GLU A 177 17.10 6.75 -12.73
C GLU A 177 16.16 6.21 -13.81
N ASN A 178 15.32 7.07 -14.39
CA ASN A 178 14.28 6.68 -15.37
C ASN A 178 13.38 5.53 -14.90
N GLY A 179 13.07 5.49 -13.61
CA GLY A 179 12.27 4.43 -12.99
C GLY A 179 13.03 3.12 -12.71
N GLU A 180 14.30 3.03 -13.05
CA GLU A 180 15.15 1.88 -12.71
C GLU A 180 15.85 2.09 -11.37
N GLU A 181 15.77 1.08 -10.53
CA GLU A 181 16.39 1.07 -9.20
C GLU A 181 17.86 0.65 -9.28
N ARG A 182 18.70 1.36 -8.56
CA ARG A 182 20.11 1.03 -8.36
C ARG A 182 20.46 1.14 -6.88
N GLU A 183 21.12 0.11 -6.35
CA GLU A 183 21.64 0.15 -4.99
C GLU A 183 22.71 1.25 -4.89
N ALA A 184 22.67 2.01 -3.80
CA ALA A 184 23.56 3.11 -3.49
C ALA A 184 23.99 3.02 -2.02
N GLU A 185 25.04 3.72 -1.66
CA GLU A 185 25.41 3.87 -0.26
C GLU A 185 24.53 4.94 0.41
N VAL A 186 24.21 4.72 1.68
CA VAL A 186 23.57 5.76 2.51
C VAL A 186 24.54 6.93 2.64
N PRO A 187 24.14 8.16 2.24
CA PRO A 187 24.98 9.35 2.37
C PRO A 187 25.51 9.52 3.80
N PRO A 188 26.77 9.94 3.97
CA PRO A 188 27.38 10.10 5.30
C PRO A 188 26.52 10.96 6.25
N GLU A 189 25.91 12.03 5.74
CA GLU A 189 25.03 12.94 6.48
C GLU A 189 23.72 12.32 6.92
N GLU A 190 23.27 11.25 6.28
CA GLU A 190 22.02 10.54 6.59
C GLU A 190 22.22 9.30 7.47
N ARG A 191 23.46 8.85 7.65
CA ARG A 191 23.75 7.59 8.38
C ARG A 191 23.24 7.61 9.81
N GLU A 192 23.40 8.71 10.52
CA GLU A 192 22.90 8.84 11.91
C GLU A 192 21.38 8.80 11.95
N ARG A 193 20.72 9.45 10.98
CA ARG A 193 19.26 9.43 10.87
C ARG A 193 18.72 8.04 10.57
N VAL A 194 19.31 7.35 9.58
CA VAL A 194 18.92 5.97 9.24
C VAL A 194 19.12 5.04 10.44
N GLN A 195 20.26 5.17 11.15
CA GLN A 195 20.52 4.35 12.33
C GLN A 195 19.51 4.60 13.46
N ARG A 196 19.12 5.86 13.69
CA ARG A 196 18.11 6.20 14.68
C ARG A 196 16.75 5.59 14.34
N PHE A 197 16.29 5.72 13.11
CA PHE A 197 15.03 5.12 12.67
C PHE A 197 15.08 3.59 12.67
N ARG A 198 16.23 3.01 12.32
CA ARG A 198 16.42 1.55 12.39
C ARG A 198 16.29 1.04 13.82
N GLN A 199 16.86 1.75 14.79
CA GLN A 199 16.72 1.41 16.21
C GLN A 199 15.26 1.52 16.67
N GLU A 200 14.58 2.59 16.29
CA GLU A 200 13.15 2.78 16.59
C GLU A 200 12.28 1.66 15.97
N VAL A 201 12.55 1.28 14.74
CA VAL A 201 11.85 0.18 14.04
C VAL A 201 12.09 -1.15 14.75
N LEU A 202 13.34 -1.44 15.14
CA LEU A 202 13.71 -2.64 15.88
C LEU A 202 12.95 -2.70 17.22
N GLU A 203 12.99 -1.63 18.02
CA GLU A 203 12.33 -1.55 19.32
C GLU A 203 10.81 -1.75 19.19
N ALA A 204 10.18 -1.08 18.24
CA ALA A 204 8.75 -1.24 17.99
C ALA A 204 8.36 -2.68 17.60
N ILE A 205 9.21 -3.38 16.84
CA ILE A 205 8.93 -4.77 16.46
C ILE A 205 9.13 -5.73 17.64
N VAL A 206 10.21 -5.62 18.38
CA VAL A 206 10.49 -6.53 19.51
C VAL A 206 9.45 -6.39 20.61
N GLU A 207 8.86 -5.22 20.82
CA GLU A 207 7.76 -4.99 21.78
C GLU A 207 6.48 -5.77 21.41
N THR A 208 6.33 -6.24 20.17
CA THR A 208 5.16 -7.02 19.74
C THR A 208 5.29 -8.53 19.97
N ASP A 209 6.48 -9.01 20.33
CA ASP A 209 6.79 -10.43 20.54
C ASP A 209 7.56 -10.65 21.85
N GLU A 210 6.94 -11.33 22.83
CA GLU A 210 7.53 -11.54 24.16
C GLU A 210 8.89 -12.24 24.11
N GLY A 211 9.09 -13.20 23.23
CA GLY A 211 10.35 -13.94 23.12
C GLY A 211 11.49 -13.10 22.50
N LEU A 212 11.16 -12.19 21.57
CA LEU A 212 12.15 -11.25 21.03
C LEU A 212 12.46 -10.14 22.02
N LEU A 213 11.46 -9.67 22.77
CA LEU A 213 11.66 -8.66 23.82
C LEU A 213 12.59 -9.18 24.92
N GLU A 214 12.40 -10.43 25.38
CA GLU A 214 13.28 -11.05 26.39
C GLU A 214 14.74 -11.09 25.90
N LYS A 215 14.98 -11.60 24.69
CA LYS A 215 16.31 -11.63 24.08
C LYS A 215 16.95 -10.24 23.96
N TYR A 216 16.16 -9.27 23.50
CA TYR A 216 16.63 -7.88 23.38
C TYR A 216 17.05 -7.29 24.74
N LEU A 217 16.26 -7.53 25.81
CA LEU A 217 16.57 -7.08 27.16
C LEU A 217 17.78 -7.79 27.76
N GLU A 218 18.07 -9.02 27.37
CA GLU A 218 19.27 -9.79 27.73
C GLU A 218 20.53 -9.34 26.98
N GLY A 219 20.38 -8.41 26.01
CA GLY A 219 21.46 -7.90 25.19
C GLY A 219 21.84 -8.81 24.02
N GLU A 220 20.99 -9.78 23.68
CA GLU A 220 21.17 -10.59 22.48
C GLU A 220 20.84 -9.79 21.21
N GLU A 221 21.55 -10.05 20.13
CA GLU A 221 21.29 -9.42 18.84
C GLU A 221 20.01 -10.00 18.21
N VAL A 222 18.98 -9.16 18.04
CA VAL A 222 17.74 -9.53 17.35
C VAL A 222 17.81 -9.03 15.92
N THR A 223 18.08 -9.92 14.97
CA THR A 223 18.26 -9.59 13.54
C THR A 223 17.72 -10.69 12.65
N GLY A 224 17.72 -10.41 11.32
CA GLY A 224 17.40 -11.37 10.28
C GLY A 224 15.96 -11.90 10.30
N GLU A 225 15.81 -13.17 9.96
CA GLU A 225 14.50 -13.82 9.72
C GLU A 225 13.53 -13.72 10.91
N ALA A 226 14.04 -13.76 12.15
CA ALA A 226 13.19 -13.68 13.34
C ALA A 226 12.52 -12.30 13.45
N LEU A 227 13.28 -11.23 13.18
CA LEU A 227 12.78 -9.85 13.20
C LEU A 227 11.80 -9.60 12.06
N GLU A 228 12.10 -10.07 10.84
CA GLU A 228 11.20 -9.98 9.69
C GLU A 228 9.88 -10.69 9.95
N LYS A 229 9.94 -11.90 10.49
CA LYS A 229 8.73 -12.68 10.84
C LYS A 229 7.88 -11.97 11.89
N ALA A 230 8.48 -11.41 12.93
CA ALA A 230 7.77 -10.65 13.97
C ALA A 230 7.13 -9.38 13.38
N PHE A 231 7.86 -8.66 12.52
CA PHE A 231 7.33 -7.51 11.80
C PHE A 231 6.09 -7.88 10.98
N HIS A 232 6.17 -8.91 10.13
CA HIS A 232 5.04 -9.35 9.31
C HIS A 232 3.84 -9.77 10.16
N GLU A 233 4.07 -10.47 11.26
CA GLU A 233 3.00 -10.87 12.19
C GLU A 233 2.37 -9.64 12.88
N ALA A 234 3.17 -8.69 13.33
CA ALA A 234 2.69 -7.45 13.94
C ALA A 234 1.81 -6.63 12.97
N VAL A 235 2.21 -6.54 11.70
CA VAL A 235 1.41 -5.89 10.65
C VAL A 235 0.10 -6.63 10.41
N ARG A 236 0.12 -7.96 10.29
CA ARG A 236 -1.08 -8.79 10.09
C ARG A 236 -2.08 -8.68 11.25
N ARG A 237 -1.58 -8.53 12.46
CA ARG A 237 -2.39 -8.35 13.67
C ARG A 237 -2.85 -6.91 13.88
N GLY A 238 -2.37 -5.96 13.08
CA GLY A 238 -2.68 -4.54 13.21
C GLY A 238 -2.06 -3.88 14.45
N LEU A 239 -0.91 -4.39 14.90
CA LEU A 239 -0.13 -3.83 16.01
C LEU A 239 0.82 -2.73 15.53
N LEU A 240 1.32 -2.85 14.29
CA LEU A 240 2.19 -1.89 13.63
C LEU A 240 1.68 -1.57 12.22
N TYR A 241 1.89 -0.35 11.77
CA TYR A 241 1.47 0.13 10.46
C TYR A 241 2.66 0.67 9.67
N PRO A 242 3.21 -0.10 8.73
CA PRO A 242 4.36 0.35 7.93
C PRO A 242 3.99 1.52 7.03
N VAL A 243 4.94 2.45 6.88
CA VAL A 243 4.90 3.53 5.90
C VAL A 243 5.99 3.30 4.87
N ALA A 244 5.55 3.15 3.61
CA ALA A 244 6.41 3.13 2.43
C ALA A 244 6.30 4.43 1.64
N LEU A 245 7.30 4.73 0.83
CA LEU A 245 7.32 5.88 -0.07
C LEU A 245 7.19 5.41 -1.52
N ALA A 246 6.28 6.03 -2.29
CA ALA A 246 6.18 5.73 -3.72
C ALA A 246 5.73 6.93 -4.55
N SER A 247 6.36 7.15 -5.70
CA SER A 247 5.85 8.05 -6.74
C SER A 247 5.42 7.23 -7.96
N GLY A 248 4.13 7.22 -8.24
CA GLY A 248 3.61 6.66 -9.48
C GLY A 248 4.02 7.47 -10.71
N GLU A 249 4.29 8.76 -10.58
CA GLU A 249 4.73 9.62 -11.68
C GLU A 249 6.21 9.42 -12.03
N ARG A 250 7.09 9.35 -11.03
CA ARG A 250 8.54 9.15 -11.21
C ARG A 250 8.97 7.69 -11.10
N GLU A 251 8.04 6.78 -10.82
CA GLU A 251 8.26 5.34 -10.66
C GLU A 251 9.28 4.99 -9.56
N ILE A 252 9.40 5.86 -8.54
CA ILE A 252 10.24 5.64 -7.37
C ILE A 252 9.47 4.77 -6.37
N GLY A 253 10.11 3.75 -5.78
CA GLY A 253 9.56 2.91 -4.72
C GLY A 253 8.39 2.01 -5.12
N VAL A 254 8.05 1.90 -6.41
CA VAL A 254 6.87 1.16 -6.89
C VAL A 254 7.00 -0.34 -6.69
N LEU A 255 8.15 -0.92 -7.05
CA LEU A 255 8.40 -2.36 -6.86
C LEU A 255 8.67 -2.73 -5.40
N PRO A 256 9.50 -1.99 -4.62
CA PRO A 256 9.62 -2.22 -3.17
C PRO A 256 8.29 -2.18 -2.41
N LEU A 257 7.41 -1.25 -2.75
CA LEU A 257 6.05 -1.24 -2.19
C LEU A 257 5.29 -2.54 -2.48
N LEU A 258 5.43 -3.09 -3.69
CA LEU A 258 4.76 -4.34 -4.05
C LEU A 258 5.39 -5.54 -3.34
N GLU A 259 6.69 -5.54 -3.11
CA GLU A 259 7.39 -6.53 -2.28
C GLU A 259 6.86 -6.49 -0.84
N LEU A 260 6.81 -5.32 -0.23
CA LEU A 260 6.25 -5.13 1.11
C LEU A 260 4.78 -5.60 1.20
N ILE A 261 3.97 -5.33 0.19
CA ILE A 261 2.59 -5.85 0.11
C ILE A 261 2.56 -7.39 0.13
N LEU A 262 3.46 -8.05 -0.60
CA LEU A 262 3.50 -9.51 -0.66
C LEU A 262 3.97 -10.14 0.64
N GLU A 263 4.90 -9.51 1.33
CA GLU A 263 5.56 -10.00 2.53
C GLU A 263 4.74 -9.72 3.78
N ALA A 264 4.35 -8.48 3.99
CA ALA A 264 3.71 -8.03 5.23
C ALA A 264 2.20 -8.25 5.27
N LEU A 265 1.50 -8.21 4.11
CA LEU A 265 0.04 -8.32 4.11
C LEU A 265 -0.44 -9.77 3.94
N PRO A 266 -1.56 -10.16 4.57
CA PRO A 266 -2.03 -11.54 4.52
C PRO A 266 -2.63 -11.93 3.18
N SER A 267 -2.59 -13.24 2.90
CA SER A 267 -3.38 -13.88 1.84
C SER A 267 -4.80 -14.21 2.32
N PRO A 268 -5.73 -14.52 1.40
CA PRO A 268 -7.05 -15.01 1.77
C PRO A 268 -7.01 -16.25 2.67
N VAL A 269 -6.10 -17.18 2.40
CA VAL A 269 -5.99 -18.43 3.18
C VAL A 269 -5.50 -18.14 4.60
N GLU A 270 -4.52 -17.25 4.77
CA GLU A 270 -4.04 -16.83 6.08
C GLU A 270 -5.13 -16.12 6.89
N ARG A 271 -6.03 -15.41 6.22
CA ARG A 271 -7.08 -14.63 6.88
C ARG A 271 -8.37 -15.41 7.13
N PHE A 272 -8.79 -16.24 6.20
CA PHE A 272 -10.11 -16.91 6.22
C PHE A 272 -10.01 -18.45 6.33
N GLY A 273 -8.80 -19.01 6.27
CA GLY A 273 -8.57 -20.44 6.27
C GLY A 273 -9.12 -21.16 5.03
N ASP A 274 -9.06 -22.48 5.08
CA ASP A 274 -9.70 -23.35 4.09
C ASP A 274 -11.12 -23.74 4.51
N GLY A 275 -11.97 -24.09 3.54
CA GLY A 275 -13.34 -24.52 3.82
C GLY A 275 -14.28 -24.40 2.63
N PRO A 276 -15.59 -24.56 2.88
CA PRO A 276 -16.60 -24.40 1.83
C PRO A 276 -16.57 -22.99 1.25
N PRO A 277 -17.07 -22.80 0.01
CA PRO A 277 -17.08 -21.48 -0.64
C PRO A 277 -17.73 -20.42 0.24
N LEU A 278 -17.00 -19.32 0.45
CA LEU A 278 -17.50 -18.12 1.10
C LEU A 278 -17.16 -16.92 0.19
N ALA A 279 -18.19 -16.28 -0.31
CA ALA A 279 -18.05 -15.19 -1.26
C ALA A 279 -19.01 -14.05 -0.97
N LYS A 280 -18.65 -12.85 -1.41
CA LYS A 280 -19.48 -11.65 -1.32
C LYS A 280 -19.43 -10.87 -2.63
N VAL A 281 -20.58 -10.44 -3.12
CA VAL A 281 -20.66 -9.46 -4.21
C VAL A 281 -20.35 -8.10 -3.61
N PHE A 282 -19.33 -7.43 -4.11
CA PHE A 282 -18.91 -6.10 -3.61
C PHE A 282 -19.17 -4.97 -4.62
N LYS A 283 -19.43 -5.32 -5.89
CA LYS A 283 -19.72 -4.34 -6.94
C LYS A 283 -20.66 -4.96 -7.97
N VAL A 284 -21.61 -4.19 -8.43
CA VAL A 284 -22.50 -4.55 -9.55
C VAL A 284 -22.48 -3.41 -10.56
N GLN A 285 -22.38 -3.74 -11.85
CA GLN A 285 -22.49 -2.78 -12.93
C GLN A 285 -23.29 -3.37 -14.07
N VAL A 286 -23.85 -2.50 -14.91
CA VAL A 286 -24.51 -2.90 -16.15
C VAL A 286 -23.52 -2.69 -17.30
N ASP A 287 -23.21 -3.76 -18.00
CA ASP A 287 -22.43 -3.72 -19.24
C ASP A 287 -23.38 -3.72 -20.44
N PRO A 288 -23.15 -2.88 -21.46
CA PRO A 288 -24.04 -2.80 -22.62
C PRO A 288 -24.18 -4.11 -23.41
N PHE A 289 -23.17 -4.99 -23.33
CA PHE A 289 -23.12 -6.24 -24.09
C PHE A 289 -23.43 -7.47 -23.22
N MET A 290 -22.93 -7.49 -21.98
CA MET A 290 -23.08 -8.63 -21.07
C MET A 290 -24.28 -8.51 -20.11
N GLY A 291 -24.91 -7.33 -20.06
CA GLY A 291 -25.97 -7.07 -19.09
C GLY A 291 -25.43 -6.81 -17.70
N GLN A 292 -26.08 -7.36 -16.67
CA GLN A 292 -25.66 -7.17 -15.30
C GLN A 292 -24.43 -8.02 -14.97
N VAL A 293 -23.34 -7.37 -14.58
CA VAL A 293 -22.06 -7.99 -14.18
C VAL A 293 -21.87 -7.77 -12.67
N ALA A 294 -21.75 -8.85 -11.93
CA ALA A 294 -21.45 -8.82 -10.51
C ALA A 294 -19.97 -9.17 -10.27
N TYR A 295 -19.28 -8.34 -9.52
CA TYR A 295 -17.92 -8.59 -9.05
C TYR A 295 -17.98 -9.29 -7.71
N LEU A 296 -17.42 -10.49 -7.69
CA LEU A 296 -17.44 -11.38 -6.54
C LEU A 296 -16.07 -11.47 -5.89
N ARG A 297 -15.99 -11.22 -4.60
CA ARG A 297 -14.83 -11.58 -3.79
C ARG A 297 -15.06 -12.99 -3.22
N LEU A 298 -14.21 -13.93 -3.60
CA LEU A 298 -14.14 -15.25 -3.01
C LEU A 298 -13.11 -15.21 -1.87
N TYR A 299 -13.56 -15.35 -0.63
CA TYR A 299 -12.71 -15.34 0.56
C TYR A 299 -12.03 -16.70 0.77
N ARG A 300 -12.77 -17.80 0.56
CA ARG A 300 -12.27 -19.16 0.66
C ARG A 300 -13.06 -20.12 -0.23
N GLY A 301 -12.54 -21.32 -0.43
CA GLY A 301 -13.15 -22.34 -1.26
C GLY A 301 -12.97 -22.13 -2.75
N ARG A 302 -13.79 -22.79 -3.55
CA ARG A 302 -13.76 -22.74 -5.02
C ARG A 302 -15.17 -22.63 -5.56
N LEU A 303 -15.35 -21.87 -6.61
CA LEU A 303 -16.56 -21.78 -7.41
C LEU A 303 -16.26 -22.28 -8.83
N LYS A 304 -17.18 -23.02 -9.43
CA LYS A 304 -17.07 -23.45 -10.81
C LYS A 304 -18.07 -22.69 -11.69
N PRO A 305 -17.77 -22.55 -12.98
CA PRO A 305 -18.74 -22.01 -13.92
C PRO A 305 -20.06 -22.78 -13.89
N GLY A 306 -21.17 -22.06 -13.75
CA GLY A 306 -22.50 -22.66 -13.69
C GLY A 306 -23.03 -23.04 -12.28
N GLU A 307 -22.19 -22.80 -11.24
CA GLU A 307 -22.63 -22.93 -9.83
C GLU A 307 -23.22 -21.65 -9.30
#